data_b9224ff088fbeb757913b6ca99288853
#
_entry.id   b9224ff088fbeb757913b6ca99288853
#
_cell.length_a   1.000
_cell.length_b   1.000
_cell.length_c   1.000
_cell.angle_alpha   90.00
_cell.angle_beta   90.00
_cell.angle_gamma   90.00
#
_symmetry.space_group_name_H-M   'P 1'
#
loop_
_entity.id
_entity.type
_entity.pdbx_description
1 polymer ?
#
loop_
_entity_poly.entity_id
_entity_poly.type
_entity_poly.pdbx_seq_one_letter_code
_entity_poly.pdbx_strand_id
1 'polypeptide(L)'
;QTPHGPRFGAEPPVEFAVRMRQFPHEARLDRCLQGGRLGVENTRQLAQSIAGFHMTLPPRLDSDPDFEVERAVRPARNNFKHLDPQVFGDEAQQRLAVIEAWTLAQASALAPVFEARARSGAVRECHGDLHLENLLMLDGRFVPYDAIEFNPNLRWIDIANDIAFLAMDLLARGHSNLSFTLLGAWLEANGDYDSLEVMRFYLVDRSMVRAVVSARRAGQAVETTAGSARPGAERYIQIAADLVDTPTPRLILMHGFSGSGKTWLSNRLVPGVPALRVRSDLERKRPQAGTGVKSKTEGVGLGRYRADEIDRTYGRLADHCRTGLQAGFNMIADATFLQKRHRQWFVDLARSLGSQCWLLDCTAPEEVLRDRIRRRAETRDDASDADQAVLEHQLSHYDPVTEAEGMTVVTLQHDSDPDQVLQDILERRNIN
;
A
#
# COMPACT_ATOMS: atom_id res chain seq x y z
N GLN A 1 -14.78 44.62 15.60
CA GLN A 1 -16.23 44.30 15.45
C GLN A 1 -16.86 45.49 14.72
N THR A 2 -17.35 45.30 13.49
CA THR A 2 -18.15 46.30 12.80
C THR A 2 -19.61 46.22 13.28
N PRO A 3 -20.34 47.33 13.33
CA PRO A 3 -21.74 47.38 13.81
C PRO A 3 -22.72 46.52 13.03
N HIS A 4 -22.30 45.94 11.90
CA HIS A 4 -23.13 45.21 10.95
C HIS A 4 -22.72 43.74 10.74
N GLY A 5 -21.85 43.17 11.59
CA GLY A 5 -21.36 41.82 11.44
C GLY A 5 -20.38 41.63 10.25
N PRO A 6 -19.84 40.41 10.05
CA PRO A 6 -18.91 40.11 8.96
C PRO A 6 -19.61 40.21 7.60
N ARG A 7 -18.98 40.84 6.61
CA ARG A 7 -19.45 40.95 5.23
C ARG A 7 -18.50 40.16 4.29
N PHE A 8 -19.03 39.35 3.39
CA PHE A 8 -18.23 38.70 2.36
C PHE A 8 -17.73 39.71 1.33
N GLY A 9 -16.43 39.59 0.96
CA GLY A 9 -15.83 40.40 -0.10
C GLY A 9 -15.45 41.82 0.29
N ALA A 10 -15.33 42.13 1.59
CA ALA A 10 -14.84 43.42 2.07
C ALA A 10 -13.32 43.42 2.21
N GLU A 11 -12.66 44.54 1.85
CA GLU A 11 -11.22 44.73 2.02
C GLU A 11 -10.93 45.77 3.14
N PRO A 12 -9.84 45.60 3.93
CA PRO A 12 -8.98 44.40 3.96
C PRO A 12 -9.68 43.20 4.57
N PRO A 13 -9.35 41.97 4.12
CA PRO A 13 -9.97 40.76 4.65
C PRO A 13 -9.55 40.56 6.12
N VAL A 14 -10.49 40.23 6.97
CA VAL A 14 -10.28 39.86 8.38
C VAL A 14 -10.05 38.36 8.52
N GLU A 15 -10.70 37.59 7.63
CA GLU A 15 -10.64 36.13 7.59
C GLU A 15 -11.00 35.64 6.18
N PHE A 16 -10.57 34.43 5.84
CA PHE A 16 -10.89 33.79 4.57
C PHE A 16 -11.83 32.60 4.81
N ALA A 17 -12.78 32.40 3.89
CA ALA A 17 -13.67 31.25 3.91
C ALA A 17 -13.74 30.61 2.53
N VAL A 18 -13.69 29.29 2.50
CA VAL A 18 -13.90 28.50 1.27
C VAL A 18 -15.41 28.31 1.06
N ARG A 19 -15.93 28.82 -0.06
CA ARG A 19 -17.31 28.56 -0.49
C ARG A 19 -17.34 27.33 -1.37
N MET A 20 -18.05 26.28 -0.93
CA MET A 20 -18.26 25.07 -1.75
C MET A 20 -19.74 24.80 -1.97
N ARG A 21 -20.03 24.06 -3.04
CA ARG A 21 -21.38 23.53 -3.28
C ARG A 21 -21.63 22.44 -2.24
N GLN A 22 -22.80 22.49 -1.61
CA GLN A 22 -23.24 21.41 -0.72
C GLN A 22 -23.32 20.09 -1.49
N PHE A 23 -22.73 19.05 -0.95
CA PHE A 23 -22.76 17.70 -1.51
C PHE A 23 -23.68 16.79 -0.69
N PRO A 24 -24.25 15.74 -1.31
CA PRO A 24 -25.04 14.76 -0.59
C PRO A 24 -24.20 14.06 0.49
N HIS A 25 -24.74 13.90 1.68
CA HIS A 25 -24.05 13.21 2.79
C HIS A 25 -23.63 11.78 2.40
N GLU A 26 -24.45 11.11 1.57
CA GLU A 26 -24.18 9.76 1.04
C GLU A 26 -23.00 9.71 0.04
N ALA A 27 -22.50 10.85 -0.43
CA ALA A 27 -21.33 10.93 -1.28
C ALA A 27 -20.02 10.79 -0.49
N ARG A 28 -20.03 10.95 0.84
CA ARG A 28 -18.84 10.71 1.67
C ARG A 28 -18.38 9.27 1.56
N LEU A 29 -17.07 9.08 1.51
CA LEU A 29 -16.51 7.77 1.24
C LEU A 29 -16.75 6.76 2.37
N ASP A 30 -16.80 7.21 3.62
CA ASP A 30 -17.20 6.37 4.76
C ASP A 30 -18.64 5.86 4.62
N ARG A 31 -19.56 6.67 4.08
CA ARG A 31 -20.95 6.27 3.77
C ARG A 31 -21.02 5.35 2.55
N CYS A 32 -20.18 5.62 1.54
CA CYS A 32 -20.05 4.71 0.41
C CYS A 32 -19.58 3.32 0.85
N LEU A 33 -18.61 3.25 1.75
CA LEU A 33 -18.11 2.00 2.33
C LEU A 33 -19.21 1.27 3.11
N GLN A 34 -19.91 1.96 4.01
CA GLN A 34 -21.02 1.38 4.80
C GLN A 34 -22.16 0.87 3.91
N GLY A 35 -22.44 1.55 2.80
CA GLY A 35 -23.44 1.17 1.81
C GLY A 35 -22.97 0.16 0.76
N GLY A 36 -21.78 -0.42 0.90
CA GLY A 36 -21.22 -1.42 -0.04
C GLY A 36 -20.87 -0.86 -1.42
N ARG A 37 -20.82 0.47 -1.60
CA ARG A 37 -20.49 1.14 -2.87
C ARG A 37 -18.99 1.33 -3.10
N LEU A 38 -18.15 1.17 -2.08
CA LEU A 38 -16.71 1.21 -2.17
C LEU A 38 -16.17 -0.23 -2.19
N GLY A 39 -16.00 -0.79 -3.37
CA GLY A 39 -15.43 -2.12 -3.58
C GLY A 39 -13.95 -2.08 -3.98
N VAL A 40 -13.40 -3.25 -4.32
CA VAL A 40 -11.99 -3.43 -4.70
C VAL A 40 -11.61 -2.53 -5.88
N GLU A 41 -12.43 -2.50 -6.93
CA GLU A 41 -12.12 -1.72 -8.13
C GLU A 41 -12.14 -0.20 -7.87
N ASN A 42 -13.17 0.30 -7.15
CA ASN A 42 -13.21 1.70 -6.74
C ASN A 42 -12.00 2.07 -5.87
N THR A 43 -11.54 1.14 -5.01
CA THR A 43 -10.37 1.37 -4.16
C THR A 43 -9.07 1.44 -4.99
N ARG A 44 -8.93 0.65 -6.05
CA ARG A 44 -7.80 0.77 -6.99
C ARG A 44 -7.79 2.11 -7.71
N GLN A 45 -8.94 2.55 -8.20
CA GLN A 45 -9.08 3.85 -8.87
C GLN A 45 -8.79 5.01 -7.92
N LEU A 46 -9.25 4.93 -6.67
CA LEU A 46 -8.93 5.89 -5.61
C LEU A 46 -7.42 5.96 -5.36
N ALA A 47 -6.76 4.82 -5.20
CA ALA A 47 -5.32 4.74 -5.00
C ALA A 47 -4.53 5.36 -6.15
N GLN A 48 -4.91 5.07 -7.40
CA GLN A 48 -4.30 5.65 -8.61
C GLN A 48 -4.51 7.18 -8.66
N SER A 49 -5.71 7.66 -8.32
CA SER A 49 -6.01 9.09 -8.27
C SER A 49 -5.17 9.80 -7.22
N ILE A 50 -5.02 9.23 -6.03
CA ILE A 50 -4.17 9.78 -4.95
C ILE A 50 -2.69 9.72 -5.35
N ALA A 51 -2.21 8.63 -5.94
CA ALA A 51 -0.84 8.54 -6.43
C ALA A 51 -0.56 9.62 -7.49
N GLY A 52 -1.47 9.81 -8.46
CA GLY A 52 -1.38 10.88 -9.46
C GLY A 52 -1.33 12.25 -8.80
N PHE A 53 -2.19 12.52 -7.83
CA PHE A 53 -2.17 13.77 -7.06
C PHE A 53 -0.81 13.98 -6.36
N HIS A 54 -0.33 13.01 -5.59
CA HIS A 54 0.95 13.09 -4.91
C HIS A 54 2.11 13.40 -5.88
N MET A 55 2.11 12.81 -7.07
CA MET A 55 3.17 13.02 -8.06
C MET A 55 3.12 14.41 -8.71
N THR A 56 1.98 15.12 -8.69
CA THR A 56 1.86 16.50 -9.18
C THR A 56 2.35 17.55 -8.18
N LEU A 57 2.44 17.20 -6.89
CA LEU A 57 2.87 18.12 -5.85
C LEU A 57 4.37 18.38 -5.94
N PRO A 58 4.84 19.64 -5.81
CA PRO A 58 6.26 19.93 -5.80
C PRO A 58 6.92 19.32 -4.55
N PRO A 59 8.10 18.71 -4.70
CA PRO A 59 8.84 18.20 -3.56
C PRO A 59 9.46 19.34 -2.74
N ARG A 60 9.62 19.10 -1.45
CA ARG A 60 10.36 20.01 -0.56
C ARG A 60 11.83 19.56 -0.47
N LEU A 61 12.71 20.22 -1.20
CA LEU A 61 14.13 19.84 -1.29
C LEU A 61 15.06 20.73 -0.45
N ASP A 62 14.59 21.90 0.01
CA ASP A 62 15.41 22.92 0.67
C ASP A 62 15.32 22.89 2.20
N SER A 63 14.91 21.77 2.80
CA SER A 63 14.76 21.66 4.24
C SER A 63 15.97 20.99 4.90
N ASP A 64 16.24 21.38 6.14
CA ASP A 64 17.22 20.72 7.01
C ASP A 64 16.80 19.27 7.28
N PRO A 65 17.66 18.27 7.01
CA PRO A 65 17.36 16.87 7.25
C PRO A 65 16.95 16.55 8.68
N ASP A 66 17.63 17.12 9.69
CA ASP A 66 17.29 16.90 11.10
C ASP A 66 15.89 17.45 11.44
N PHE A 67 15.52 18.58 10.83
CA PHE A 67 14.17 19.14 10.95
C PHE A 67 13.13 18.21 10.34
N GLU A 68 13.42 17.58 9.20
CA GLU A 68 12.49 16.64 8.55
C GLU A 68 12.30 15.36 9.36
N VAL A 69 13.38 14.82 9.95
CA VAL A 69 13.30 13.68 10.87
C VAL A 69 12.44 14.02 12.09
N GLU A 70 12.73 15.15 12.76
CA GLU A 70 11.94 15.57 13.93
C GLU A 70 10.48 15.83 13.56
N ARG A 71 10.20 16.38 12.39
CA ARG A 71 8.85 16.60 11.90
C ARG A 71 8.08 15.30 11.69
N ALA A 72 8.74 14.24 11.20
CA ALA A 72 8.13 12.93 11.03
C ALA A 72 7.86 12.23 12.36
N VAL A 73 8.76 12.38 13.33
CA VAL A 73 8.78 11.59 14.57
C VAL A 73 8.05 12.28 15.74
N ARG A 74 8.13 13.61 15.83
CA ARG A 74 7.55 14.37 16.95
C ARG A 74 6.04 14.17 17.12
N PRO A 75 5.21 14.15 16.07
CA PRO A 75 3.78 13.86 16.21
C PRO A 75 3.54 12.49 16.85
N ALA A 76 4.24 11.45 16.40
CA ALA A 76 4.10 10.09 16.93
C ALA A 76 4.46 10.01 18.42
N ARG A 77 5.55 10.66 18.86
CA ARG A 77 5.93 10.75 20.28
C ARG A 77 4.89 11.53 21.10
N ASN A 78 4.30 12.57 20.53
CA ASN A 78 3.35 13.42 21.26
C ASN A 78 1.97 12.75 21.45
N ASN A 79 1.59 11.79 20.62
CA ASN A 79 0.33 11.06 20.77
C ASN A 79 0.21 10.46 22.19
N PHE A 80 1.29 9.88 22.72
CA PHE A 80 1.28 9.26 24.06
C PHE A 80 1.14 10.25 25.20
N LYS A 81 1.59 11.51 25.02
CA LYS A 81 1.39 12.58 26.02
C LYS A 81 -0.06 13.04 26.11
N HIS A 82 -0.87 12.74 25.10
CA HIS A 82 -2.27 13.17 25.01
C HIS A 82 -3.27 12.06 25.34
N LEU A 83 -2.79 10.86 25.65
CA LEU A 83 -3.59 9.75 26.14
C LEU A 83 -3.24 9.52 27.61
N ASP A 84 -4.24 9.63 28.49
CA ASP A 84 -4.10 9.22 29.88
C ASP A 84 -4.35 7.70 29.96
N PRO A 85 -3.31 6.87 30.23
CA PRO A 85 -3.50 5.43 30.30
C PRO A 85 -4.52 5.01 31.36
N GLN A 86 -4.68 5.78 32.45
CA GLN A 86 -5.56 5.43 33.57
C GLN A 86 -7.05 5.43 33.19
N VAL A 87 -7.43 6.08 32.10
CA VAL A 87 -8.82 6.06 31.63
C VAL A 87 -9.19 4.78 30.86
N PHE A 88 -8.20 3.93 30.57
CA PHE A 88 -8.37 2.66 29.85
C PHE A 88 -8.24 1.47 30.80
N GLY A 89 -8.80 0.32 30.41
CA GLY A 89 -8.61 -0.94 31.12
C GLY A 89 -7.17 -1.46 31.02
N ASP A 90 -6.79 -2.38 31.93
CA ASP A 90 -5.42 -2.91 32.06
C ASP A 90 -4.84 -3.43 30.73
N GLU A 91 -5.64 -4.11 29.92
CA GLU A 91 -5.22 -4.65 28.63
C GLU A 91 -4.84 -3.53 27.62
N ALA A 92 -5.64 -2.47 27.57
CA ALA A 92 -5.35 -1.31 26.71
C ALA A 92 -4.12 -0.53 27.21
N GLN A 93 -3.91 -0.45 28.53
CA GLN A 93 -2.71 0.14 29.12
C GLN A 93 -1.45 -0.65 28.74
N GLN A 94 -1.49 -1.97 28.81
CA GLN A 94 -0.38 -2.82 28.40
C GLN A 94 -0.06 -2.65 26.92
N ARG A 95 -1.09 -2.62 26.05
CA ARG A 95 -0.91 -2.35 24.61
C ARG A 95 -0.28 -0.98 24.37
N LEU A 96 -0.75 0.07 25.05
CA LEU A 96 -0.18 1.41 24.93
C LEU A 96 1.30 1.44 25.28
N ALA A 97 1.73 0.77 26.33
CA ALA A 97 3.12 0.69 26.71
C ALA A 97 3.98 -0.02 25.65
N VAL A 98 3.49 -1.11 25.04
CA VAL A 98 4.15 -1.82 23.95
C VAL A 98 4.26 -0.95 22.70
N ILE A 99 3.16 -0.27 22.33
CA ILE A 99 3.12 0.62 21.15
C ILE A 99 4.08 1.79 21.34
N GLU A 100 4.12 2.40 22.51
CA GLU A 100 5.03 3.51 22.83
C GLU A 100 6.49 3.08 22.71
N ALA A 101 6.86 1.98 23.36
CA ALA A 101 8.22 1.44 23.30
C ALA A 101 8.64 1.12 21.86
N TRP A 102 7.76 0.49 21.07
CA TRP A 102 7.99 0.21 19.65
C TRP A 102 8.16 1.50 18.85
N THR A 103 7.26 2.48 19.04
CA THR A 103 7.29 3.77 18.33
C THR A 103 8.60 4.51 18.58
N LEU A 104 9.07 4.55 19.82
CA LEU A 104 10.34 5.20 20.17
C LEU A 104 11.54 4.47 19.55
N ALA A 105 11.54 3.15 19.56
CA ALA A 105 12.58 2.33 18.94
C ALA A 105 12.63 2.55 17.42
N GLN A 106 11.45 2.50 16.73
CA GLN A 106 11.35 2.74 15.30
C GLN A 106 11.72 4.18 14.92
N ALA A 107 11.31 5.16 15.69
CA ALA A 107 11.68 6.56 15.47
C ALA A 107 13.20 6.76 15.40
N SER A 108 13.94 6.05 16.24
CA SER A 108 15.41 6.08 16.23
C SER A 108 16.00 5.28 15.07
N ALA A 109 15.49 4.07 14.82
CA ALA A 109 16.00 3.18 13.77
C ALA A 109 15.76 3.72 12.36
N LEU A 110 14.61 4.38 12.13
CA LEU A 110 14.19 4.90 10.84
C LEU A 110 14.68 6.34 10.56
N ALA A 111 15.39 6.99 11.48
CA ALA A 111 15.88 8.36 11.27
C ALA A 111 16.65 8.51 9.94
N PRO A 112 17.60 7.62 9.57
CA PRO A 112 18.29 7.72 8.28
C PRO A 112 17.35 7.54 7.07
N VAL A 113 16.29 6.74 7.23
CA VAL A 113 15.31 6.51 6.16
C VAL A 113 14.45 7.75 5.96
N PHE A 114 13.95 8.39 7.03
CA PHE A 114 13.22 9.66 6.94
C PHE A 114 14.05 10.75 6.27
N GLU A 115 15.34 10.84 6.61
CA GLU A 115 16.27 11.78 5.98
C GLU A 115 16.45 11.48 4.48
N ALA A 116 16.70 10.23 4.10
CA ALA A 116 16.82 9.81 2.70
C ALA A 116 15.54 10.10 1.90
N ARG A 117 14.37 9.84 2.47
CA ARG A 117 13.07 10.11 1.85
C ARG A 117 12.83 11.62 1.67
N ALA A 118 13.18 12.43 2.64
CA ALA A 118 13.10 13.89 2.50
C ALA A 118 14.00 14.39 1.35
N ARG A 119 15.25 13.93 1.29
CA ARG A 119 16.18 14.26 0.19
C ARG A 119 15.72 13.78 -1.18
N SER A 120 15.05 12.65 -1.26
CA SER A 120 14.51 12.12 -2.53
C SER A 120 13.22 12.82 -2.98
N GLY A 121 12.69 13.79 -2.20
CA GLY A 121 11.49 14.52 -2.53
C GLY A 121 10.19 13.80 -2.22
N ALA A 122 10.20 12.84 -1.30
CA ALA A 122 8.99 12.19 -0.80
C ALA A 122 8.14 13.13 0.06
N VAL A 123 8.75 14.17 0.67
CA VAL A 123 8.04 15.17 1.45
C VAL A 123 7.41 16.21 0.53
N ARG A 124 6.08 16.34 0.60
CA ARG A 124 5.28 17.21 -0.27
C ARG A 124 4.15 17.87 0.52
N GLU A 125 3.51 18.89 -0.07
CA GLU A 125 2.37 19.57 0.53
C GLU A 125 1.09 18.73 0.31
N CYS A 126 0.90 17.71 1.15
CA CYS A 126 -0.17 16.73 1.08
C CYS A 126 -1.48 17.24 1.70
N HIS A 127 -2.48 16.38 1.77
CA HIS A 127 -3.75 16.65 2.44
C HIS A 127 -3.58 16.75 3.97
N GLY A 128 -2.80 15.87 4.56
CA GLY A 128 -2.47 15.83 5.99
C GLY A 128 -3.50 15.14 6.87
N ASP A 129 -4.79 15.10 6.46
CA ASP A 129 -5.89 14.44 7.17
C ASP A 129 -6.71 13.54 6.22
N LEU A 130 -6.02 12.75 5.40
CA LEU A 130 -6.60 11.95 4.32
C LEU A 130 -7.24 10.67 4.87
N HIS A 131 -8.47 10.74 5.33
CA HIS A 131 -9.28 9.60 5.75
C HIS A 131 -10.65 9.59 5.05
N LEU A 132 -11.40 8.49 5.18
CA LEU A 132 -12.65 8.29 4.43
C LEU A 132 -13.70 9.39 4.62
N GLU A 133 -13.73 10.04 5.79
CA GLU A 133 -14.68 11.11 6.06
C GLU A 133 -14.34 12.40 5.31
N ASN A 134 -13.07 12.58 4.87
CA ASN A 134 -12.57 13.73 4.12
C ASN A 134 -12.43 13.45 2.62
N LEU A 135 -13.13 12.43 2.13
CA LEU A 135 -13.20 12.05 0.73
C LEU A 135 -14.65 11.91 0.28
N LEU A 136 -14.93 12.35 -0.95
CA LEU A 136 -16.22 12.21 -1.61
C LEU A 136 -16.10 11.34 -2.85
N MET A 137 -17.17 10.63 -3.19
CA MET A 137 -17.37 10.01 -4.49
C MET A 137 -18.52 10.73 -5.21
N LEU A 138 -18.18 11.58 -6.17
CA LEU A 138 -19.10 12.40 -6.95
C LEU A 138 -18.95 12.07 -8.44
N ASP A 139 -20.01 11.64 -9.08
CA ASP A 139 -20.05 11.30 -10.51
C ASP A 139 -18.89 10.37 -10.94
N GLY A 140 -18.58 9.35 -10.11
CA GLY A 140 -17.51 8.39 -10.34
C GLY A 140 -16.10 8.93 -10.11
N ARG A 141 -15.95 10.15 -9.56
CA ARG A 141 -14.67 10.77 -9.23
C ARG A 141 -14.46 10.86 -7.72
N PHE A 142 -13.24 10.73 -7.29
CA PHE A 142 -12.85 10.94 -5.89
C PHE A 142 -12.38 12.37 -5.69
N VAL A 143 -12.99 13.05 -4.72
CA VAL A 143 -12.70 14.46 -4.42
C VAL A 143 -12.30 14.57 -2.95
N PRO A 144 -11.03 14.89 -2.65
CA PRO A 144 -10.61 15.21 -1.29
C PRO A 144 -11.12 16.61 -0.91
N TYR A 145 -11.45 16.79 0.38
CA TYR A 145 -11.85 18.08 0.96
C TYR A 145 -11.40 18.15 2.42
N ASP A 146 -11.43 19.33 3.00
CA ASP A 146 -11.05 19.58 4.41
C ASP A 146 -9.58 19.21 4.72
N ALA A 147 -8.67 19.59 3.81
CA ALA A 147 -7.23 19.47 4.06
C ALA A 147 -6.79 20.37 5.22
N ILE A 148 -5.70 20.00 5.89
CA ILE A 148 -5.18 20.80 7.02
C ILE A 148 -4.69 22.17 6.52
N GLU A 149 -5.32 23.24 7.01
CA GLU A 149 -4.99 24.63 6.65
C GLU A 149 -4.15 25.33 7.76
N PHE A 150 -4.48 25.03 9.02
CA PHE A 150 -4.02 25.80 10.20
C PHE A 150 -2.58 25.52 10.61
N ASN A 151 -1.96 24.43 10.14
CA ASN A 151 -0.58 24.09 10.50
C ASN A 151 0.18 23.45 9.32
N PRO A 152 1.10 24.20 8.69
CA PRO A 152 1.90 23.68 7.57
C PRO A 152 2.70 22.41 7.89
N ASN A 153 3.13 22.21 9.14
CA ASN A 153 3.90 21.03 9.52
C ASN A 153 3.08 19.74 9.49
N LEU A 154 1.76 19.82 9.49
CA LEU A 154 0.87 18.65 9.41
C LEU A 154 0.47 18.29 7.98
N ARG A 155 0.75 19.16 6.99
CA ARG A 155 0.49 18.88 5.57
C ARG A 155 1.76 18.74 4.72
N TRP A 156 2.87 19.37 5.10
CA TRP A 156 4.17 19.09 4.51
C TRP A 156 4.72 17.79 5.09
N ILE A 157 4.29 16.67 4.56
CA ILE A 157 4.58 15.33 5.08
C ILE A 157 5.05 14.42 3.94
N ASP A 158 5.63 13.28 4.32
CA ASP A 158 5.88 12.19 3.39
C ASP A 158 4.57 11.72 2.76
N ILE A 159 4.54 11.54 1.43
CA ILE A 159 3.38 11.00 0.71
C ILE A 159 2.93 9.63 1.25
N ALA A 160 3.88 8.84 1.80
CA ALA A 160 3.56 7.58 2.47
C ALA A 160 2.75 7.80 3.76
N ASN A 161 2.99 8.89 4.49
CA ASN A 161 2.22 9.23 5.68
C ASN A 161 0.77 9.64 5.34
N ASP A 162 0.58 10.32 4.20
CA ASP A 162 -0.75 10.74 3.76
C ASP A 162 -1.61 9.54 3.36
N ILE A 163 -1.08 8.63 2.52
CA ILE A 163 -1.82 7.41 2.13
C ILE A 163 -1.98 6.42 3.29
N ALA A 164 -1.04 6.38 4.25
CA ALA A 164 -1.14 5.54 5.44
C ALA A 164 -2.37 5.88 6.28
N PHE A 165 -2.78 7.13 6.32
CA PHE A 165 -3.98 7.54 7.06
C PHE A 165 -5.24 6.86 6.49
N LEU A 166 -5.40 6.90 5.18
CA LEU A 166 -6.55 6.27 4.52
C LEU A 166 -6.51 4.73 4.65
N ALA A 167 -5.33 4.14 4.50
CA ALA A 167 -5.14 2.70 4.68
C ALA A 167 -5.47 2.26 6.12
N MET A 168 -5.03 3.01 7.12
CA MET A 168 -5.33 2.79 8.52
C MET A 168 -6.83 2.92 8.80
N ASP A 169 -7.53 3.93 8.23
CA ASP A 169 -8.97 4.11 8.45
C ASP A 169 -9.79 2.95 7.86
N LEU A 170 -9.35 2.37 6.73
CA LEU A 170 -9.91 1.14 6.17
C LEU A 170 -9.70 -0.06 7.12
N LEU A 171 -8.48 -0.24 7.66
CA LEU A 171 -8.20 -1.26 8.68
C LEU A 171 -9.09 -1.08 9.90
N ALA A 172 -9.21 0.15 10.37
CA ALA A 172 -10.02 0.49 11.52
C ALA A 172 -11.51 0.20 11.32
N ARG A 173 -12.00 0.16 10.11
CA ARG A 173 -13.38 -0.20 9.76
C ARG A 173 -13.56 -1.68 9.43
N GLY A 174 -12.52 -2.51 9.60
CA GLY A 174 -12.56 -3.96 9.36
C GLY A 174 -12.38 -4.36 7.90
N HIS A 175 -11.92 -3.43 7.04
CA HIS A 175 -11.72 -3.66 5.61
C HIS A 175 -10.22 -3.82 5.26
N SER A 176 -9.56 -4.81 5.87
CA SER A 176 -8.15 -5.13 5.61
C SER A 176 -7.89 -5.38 4.12
N ASN A 177 -8.80 -6.08 3.44
CA ASN A 177 -8.74 -6.33 2.01
C ASN A 177 -8.66 -5.05 1.17
N LEU A 178 -9.46 -4.02 1.50
CA LEU A 178 -9.43 -2.73 0.81
C LEU A 178 -8.18 -1.92 1.17
N SER A 179 -7.72 -2.01 2.41
CA SER A 179 -6.49 -1.33 2.85
C SER A 179 -5.27 -1.83 2.06
N PHE A 180 -5.07 -3.14 1.94
CA PHE A 180 -3.97 -3.70 1.16
C PHE A 180 -4.17 -3.50 -0.35
N THR A 181 -5.39 -3.49 -0.85
CA THR A 181 -5.70 -3.08 -2.24
C THR A 181 -5.29 -1.63 -2.51
N LEU A 182 -5.61 -0.72 -1.58
CA LEU A 182 -5.25 0.70 -1.67
C LEU A 182 -3.73 0.88 -1.72
N LEU A 183 -3.02 0.32 -0.75
CA LEU A 183 -1.55 0.43 -0.67
C LEU A 183 -0.88 -0.19 -1.89
N GLY A 184 -1.28 -1.40 -2.28
CA GLY A 184 -0.72 -2.10 -3.45
C GLY A 184 -0.94 -1.32 -4.75
N ALA A 185 -2.14 -0.80 -5.00
CA ALA A 185 -2.43 -0.02 -6.19
C ALA A 185 -1.72 1.35 -6.19
N TRP A 186 -1.53 1.97 -5.02
CA TRP A 186 -0.78 3.20 -4.88
C TRP A 186 0.72 2.99 -5.19
N LEU A 187 1.32 1.91 -4.66
CA LEU A 187 2.70 1.49 -4.95
C LEU A 187 2.90 1.15 -6.44
N GLU A 188 1.97 0.39 -7.02
CA GLU A 188 2.00 0.07 -8.45
C GLU A 188 1.93 1.34 -9.33
N ALA A 189 1.18 2.36 -8.92
CA ALA A 189 1.03 3.59 -9.70
C ALA A 189 2.24 4.52 -9.60
N ASN A 190 2.83 4.71 -8.42
CA ASN A 190 3.94 5.66 -8.22
C ASN A 190 5.34 5.02 -8.22
N GLY A 191 5.44 3.71 -7.90
CA GLY A 191 6.72 2.99 -7.85
C GLY A 191 7.53 3.18 -6.57
N ASP A 192 6.99 3.86 -5.59
CA ASP A 192 7.69 4.20 -4.34
C ASP A 192 7.65 3.02 -3.35
N TYR A 193 8.21 1.87 -3.73
CA TYR A 193 8.30 0.71 -2.83
C TYR A 193 9.24 0.93 -1.65
N ASP A 194 10.17 1.88 -1.74
CA ASP A 194 11.02 2.27 -0.60
C ASP A 194 10.21 2.89 0.55
N SER A 195 9.01 3.41 0.26
CA SER A 195 8.08 3.87 1.29
C SER A 195 7.63 2.80 2.27
N LEU A 196 7.77 1.51 1.91
CA LEU A 196 7.42 0.40 2.79
C LEU A 196 8.26 0.38 4.07
N GLU A 197 9.50 0.88 4.04
CA GLU A 197 10.35 0.98 5.22
C GLU A 197 9.69 1.81 6.34
N VAL A 198 8.98 2.87 5.97
CA VAL A 198 8.33 3.80 6.92
C VAL A 198 6.81 3.59 7.04
N MET A 199 6.21 2.79 6.14
CA MET A 199 4.76 2.63 6.05
C MET A 199 4.14 2.16 7.35
N ARG A 200 4.73 1.15 8.00
CA ARG A 200 4.21 0.61 9.26
C ARG A 200 4.27 1.65 10.39
N PHE A 201 5.37 2.40 10.48
CA PHE A 201 5.49 3.49 11.43
C PHE A 201 4.35 4.51 11.24
N TYR A 202 4.06 4.90 10.02
CA TYR A 202 2.96 5.83 9.73
C TYR A 202 1.58 5.24 10.00
N LEU A 203 1.35 3.97 9.70
CA LEU A 203 0.08 3.30 10.03
C LEU A 203 -0.18 3.31 11.55
N VAL A 204 0.86 3.01 12.36
CA VAL A 204 0.78 3.06 13.83
C VAL A 204 0.56 4.49 14.30
N ASP A 205 1.33 5.47 13.80
CA ASP A 205 1.16 6.88 14.15
C ASP A 205 -0.28 7.37 13.88
N ARG A 206 -0.81 7.10 12.69
CA ARG A 206 -2.17 7.51 12.32
C ARG A 206 -3.26 6.81 13.16
N SER A 207 -3.03 5.55 13.55
CA SER A 207 -3.90 4.88 14.53
C SER A 207 -3.90 5.62 15.87
N MET A 208 -2.73 6.00 16.37
CA MET A 208 -2.60 6.71 17.63
C MET A 208 -3.19 8.13 17.56
N VAL A 209 -3.05 8.86 16.45
CA VAL A 209 -3.75 10.14 16.20
C VAL A 209 -5.26 9.96 16.36
N ARG A 210 -5.85 8.93 15.74
CA ARG A 210 -7.29 8.65 15.84
C ARG A 210 -7.71 8.22 17.25
N ALA A 211 -6.86 7.48 17.96
CA ALA A 211 -7.09 7.15 19.37
C ALA A 211 -7.18 8.41 20.23
N VAL A 212 -6.24 9.36 20.07
CA VAL A 212 -6.23 10.65 20.77
C VAL A 212 -7.48 11.46 20.45
N VAL A 213 -7.85 11.59 19.16
CA VAL A 213 -9.06 12.33 18.76
C VAL A 213 -10.32 11.70 19.34
N SER A 214 -10.42 10.37 19.32
CA SER A 214 -11.56 9.63 19.88
C SER A 214 -11.65 9.79 21.39
N ALA A 215 -10.54 9.71 22.11
CA ALA A 215 -10.49 9.91 23.55
C ALA A 215 -10.90 11.34 23.96
N ARG A 216 -10.46 12.37 23.20
CA ARG A 216 -10.83 13.77 23.45
C ARG A 216 -12.32 14.03 23.22
N ARG A 217 -12.88 13.49 22.14
CA ARG A 217 -14.34 13.59 21.90
C ARG A 217 -15.15 12.96 23.02
N ALA A 218 -14.63 11.90 23.63
CA ALA A 218 -15.19 11.26 24.80
C ALA A 218 -15.26 12.14 26.02
N GLY A 219 -14.17 12.82 26.33
CA GLY A 219 -14.09 13.72 27.48
C GLY A 219 -14.91 15.01 27.34
N GLN A 220 -15.30 15.36 26.11
CA GLN A 220 -16.15 16.55 25.84
C GLN A 220 -17.66 16.23 25.79
N ALA A 221 -18.05 14.97 25.66
CA ALA A 221 -19.46 14.58 25.68
C ALA A 221 -19.99 14.63 27.11
N VAL A 222 -20.99 15.47 27.33
CA VAL A 222 -21.68 15.66 28.61
C VAL A 222 -22.14 14.32 29.19
N GLU A 223 -21.99 14.12 30.46
CA GLU A 223 -22.23 13.02 31.41
C GLU A 223 -23.12 11.81 31.01
N THR A 224 -23.90 11.88 29.97
CA THR A 224 -24.82 10.80 29.55
C THR A 224 -24.20 9.71 28.69
N THR A 225 -22.99 9.89 28.15
CA THR A 225 -22.34 8.96 27.25
C THR A 225 -20.85 8.66 27.53
N ALA A 226 -20.36 9.00 28.73
CA ALA A 226 -18.95 8.79 29.12
C ALA A 226 -18.47 7.31 28.96
N GLY A 227 -19.41 6.35 28.98
CA GLY A 227 -19.08 4.93 28.71
C GLY A 227 -18.92 4.54 27.24
N SER A 228 -19.37 5.37 26.27
CA SER A 228 -19.46 4.96 24.86
C SER A 228 -18.30 5.39 23.96
N ALA A 229 -17.42 6.26 24.42
CA ALA A 229 -16.34 6.79 23.60
C ALA A 229 -14.97 6.13 23.89
N ARG A 230 -14.83 5.39 24.98
CA ARG A 230 -13.69 4.50 25.23
C ARG A 230 -13.55 3.42 24.15
N PRO A 231 -14.63 2.74 23.70
CA PRO A 231 -14.54 1.73 22.64
C PRO A 231 -13.94 2.25 21.32
N GLY A 232 -14.16 3.52 20.99
CA GLY A 232 -13.59 4.14 19.79
C GLY A 232 -12.07 4.29 19.86
N ALA A 233 -11.53 4.77 20.99
CA ALA A 233 -10.10 4.90 21.21
C ALA A 233 -9.43 3.53 21.34
N GLU A 234 -10.02 2.61 22.11
CA GLU A 234 -9.49 1.25 22.30
C GLU A 234 -9.36 0.48 20.99
N ARG A 235 -10.30 0.65 20.07
CA ARG A 235 -10.22 0.05 18.74
C ARG A 235 -8.97 0.52 17.96
N TYR A 236 -8.64 1.80 18.00
CA TYR A 236 -7.43 2.31 17.33
C TYR A 236 -6.15 1.86 18.05
N ILE A 237 -6.18 1.75 19.39
CA ILE A 237 -5.08 1.16 20.18
C ILE A 237 -4.88 -0.30 19.78
N GLN A 238 -5.97 -1.08 19.62
CA GLN A 238 -5.87 -2.47 19.18
C GLN A 238 -5.23 -2.58 17.79
N ILE A 239 -5.66 -1.75 16.83
CA ILE A 239 -5.08 -1.75 15.47
C ILE A 239 -3.59 -1.40 15.50
N ALA A 240 -3.20 -0.41 16.30
CA ALA A 240 -1.79 -0.08 16.48
C ALA A 240 -1.01 -1.26 17.07
N ALA A 241 -1.57 -1.98 18.05
CA ALA A 241 -0.96 -3.18 18.62
C ALA A 241 -0.82 -4.30 17.58
N ASP A 242 -1.84 -4.57 16.78
CA ASP A 242 -1.81 -5.58 15.71
C ASP A 242 -0.78 -5.24 14.63
N LEU A 243 -0.55 -3.95 14.37
CA LEU A 243 0.48 -3.47 13.44
C LEU A 243 1.90 -3.58 14.03
N VAL A 244 2.05 -3.55 15.33
CA VAL A 244 3.32 -3.74 16.04
C VAL A 244 3.67 -5.22 16.16
N ASP A 245 2.72 -6.05 16.54
CA ASP A 245 2.87 -7.51 16.70
C ASP A 245 2.52 -8.22 15.39
N THR A 246 3.49 -8.29 14.49
CA THR A 246 3.26 -8.93 13.18
C THR A 246 3.96 -10.28 13.10
N PRO A 247 3.27 -11.30 12.54
CA PRO A 247 3.92 -12.57 12.25
C PRO A 247 5.02 -12.41 11.18
N THR A 248 5.93 -13.37 11.13
CA THR A 248 6.95 -13.44 10.07
C THR A 248 6.30 -13.38 8.70
N PRO A 249 6.70 -12.42 7.84
CA PRO A 249 6.07 -12.23 6.53
C PRO A 249 6.44 -13.37 5.58
N ARG A 250 5.65 -13.51 4.51
CA ARG A 250 5.81 -14.52 3.47
C ARG A 250 6.08 -13.89 2.12
N LEU A 251 6.87 -14.58 1.33
CA LEU A 251 7.09 -14.28 -0.08
C LEU A 251 6.31 -15.25 -0.96
N ILE A 252 5.46 -14.74 -1.83
CA ILE A 252 4.64 -15.52 -2.76
C ILE A 252 5.10 -15.21 -4.18
N LEU A 253 5.55 -16.23 -4.90
CA LEU A 253 5.94 -16.13 -6.30
C LEU A 253 4.78 -16.61 -7.19
N MET A 254 4.37 -15.80 -8.16
CA MET A 254 3.44 -16.24 -9.20
C MET A 254 4.23 -16.91 -10.31
N HIS A 255 4.00 -18.20 -10.59
CA HIS A 255 4.71 -18.94 -11.63
C HIS A 255 3.78 -19.31 -12.78
N GLY A 256 4.34 -19.48 -14.00
CA GLY A 256 3.65 -20.01 -15.17
C GLY A 256 3.86 -19.18 -16.44
N PHE A 257 3.48 -19.73 -17.57
CA PHE A 257 3.62 -19.11 -18.89
C PHE A 257 2.74 -17.87 -19.07
N SER A 258 3.06 -17.06 -20.07
CA SER A 258 2.15 -15.99 -20.51
C SER A 258 0.78 -16.59 -20.88
N GLY A 259 -0.30 -15.95 -20.43
CA GLY A 259 -1.66 -16.49 -20.63
C GLY A 259 -2.15 -17.51 -19.58
N SER A 260 -1.30 -17.98 -18.63
CA SER A 260 -1.71 -18.97 -17.63
C SER A 260 -2.69 -18.44 -16.57
N GLY A 261 -2.87 -17.11 -16.44
CA GLY A 261 -3.80 -16.52 -15.51
C GLY A 261 -3.19 -15.97 -14.22
N LYS A 262 -1.85 -15.88 -14.13
CA LYS A 262 -1.13 -15.34 -12.94
C LYS A 262 -1.67 -13.99 -12.44
N THR A 263 -1.74 -13.00 -13.33
CA THR A 263 -2.19 -11.65 -12.97
C THR A 263 -3.67 -11.64 -12.58
N TRP A 264 -4.50 -12.46 -13.22
CA TRP A 264 -5.89 -12.62 -12.84
C TRP A 264 -6.03 -13.21 -11.42
N LEU A 265 -5.23 -14.23 -11.10
CA LEU A 265 -5.18 -14.82 -9.77
C LEU A 265 -4.58 -13.84 -8.75
N SER A 266 -3.45 -13.21 -9.05
CA SER A 266 -2.81 -12.25 -8.12
C SER A 266 -3.72 -11.06 -7.80
N ASN A 267 -4.56 -10.60 -8.75
CA ASN A 267 -5.58 -9.59 -8.51
C ASN A 267 -6.65 -10.02 -7.48
N ARG A 268 -6.93 -11.31 -7.38
CA ARG A 268 -7.85 -11.89 -6.39
C ARG A 268 -7.17 -12.20 -5.06
N LEU A 269 -5.90 -12.59 -5.09
CA LEU A 269 -5.12 -12.87 -3.88
C LEU A 269 -4.87 -11.61 -3.06
N VAL A 270 -4.53 -10.48 -3.69
CA VAL A 270 -4.24 -9.22 -2.97
C VAL A 270 -5.36 -8.81 -2.02
N PRO A 271 -6.65 -8.82 -2.39
CA PRO A 271 -7.72 -8.53 -1.44
C PRO A 271 -7.94 -9.62 -0.37
N GLY A 272 -7.62 -10.86 -0.68
CA GLY A 272 -7.88 -12.00 0.22
C GLY A 272 -6.75 -12.29 1.21
N VAL A 273 -5.52 -11.99 0.82
CA VAL A 273 -4.34 -12.15 1.68
C VAL A 273 -3.80 -10.75 1.96
N PRO A 274 -3.51 -10.37 3.23
CA PRO A 274 -2.91 -9.08 3.53
C PRO A 274 -1.46 -9.04 3.01
N ALA A 275 -1.30 -8.85 1.70
CA ALA A 275 -0.03 -8.85 0.99
C ALA A 275 0.05 -7.68 0.00
N LEU A 276 1.26 -7.21 -0.24
CA LEU A 276 1.56 -6.19 -1.24
C LEU A 276 2.18 -6.86 -2.47
N ARG A 277 1.86 -6.35 -3.66
CA ARG A 277 2.30 -6.96 -4.90
C ARG A 277 3.28 -6.05 -5.64
N VAL A 278 4.28 -6.69 -6.24
CA VAL A 278 5.18 -6.09 -7.23
C VAL A 278 5.08 -6.85 -8.56
N ARG A 279 4.95 -6.11 -9.69
CA ARG A 279 4.68 -6.69 -11.01
C ARG A 279 5.83 -6.44 -11.97
N SER A 280 6.34 -7.51 -12.57
CA SER A 280 7.43 -7.44 -13.56
C SER A 280 7.09 -6.57 -14.78
N ASP A 281 5.85 -6.62 -15.27
CA ASP A 281 5.42 -5.85 -16.44
C ASP A 281 5.44 -4.34 -16.17
N LEU A 282 5.06 -3.92 -14.97
CA LEU A 282 5.10 -2.52 -14.56
C LEU A 282 6.55 -2.06 -14.34
N GLU A 283 7.35 -2.86 -13.61
CA GLU A 283 8.73 -2.50 -13.31
C GLU A 283 9.62 -2.43 -14.57
N ARG A 284 9.34 -3.26 -15.58
CA ARG A 284 10.02 -3.18 -16.87
C ARG A 284 9.75 -1.86 -17.60
N LYS A 285 8.53 -1.32 -17.47
CA LYS A 285 8.10 -0.09 -18.14
C LYS A 285 8.49 1.19 -17.41
N ARG A 286 8.94 1.09 -16.14
CA ARG A 286 9.36 2.28 -15.37
C ARG A 286 10.63 2.89 -15.95
N PRO A 287 10.68 4.21 -16.09
CA PRO A 287 11.90 4.92 -16.46
C PRO A 287 13.01 4.61 -15.47
N GLN A 288 14.22 4.38 -15.96
CA GLN A 288 15.39 4.27 -15.07
C GLN A 288 15.74 5.66 -14.54
N ALA A 289 15.96 5.76 -13.24
CA ALA A 289 16.48 6.98 -12.66
C ALA A 289 17.82 7.36 -13.33
N GLY A 290 17.87 8.54 -13.95
CA GLY A 290 19.08 9.08 -14.59
C GLY A 290 19.29 8.80 -16.08
N THR A 291 18.47 8.02 -16.77
CA THR A 291 18.73 7.69 -18.19
C THR A 291 17.81 8.40 -19.18
N GLY A 292 16.68 9.00 -18.78
CA GLY A 292 15.78 9.74 -19.69
C GLY A 292 15.24 8.97 -20.91
N VAL A 293 15.62 7.70 -21.06
CA VAL A 293 15.30 6.86 -22.22
C VAL A 293 14.08 6.00 -21.86
N LYS A 294 12.94 6.31 -22.47
CA LYS A 294 11.82 5.37 -22.52
C LYS A 294 12.31 4.13 -23.31
N SER A 295 12.34 2.97 -22.68
CA SER A 295 12.59 1.70 -23.35
C SER A 295 11.53 1.51 -24.43
N LYS A 296 11.86 1.81 -25.70
CA LYS A 296 11.07 1.38 -26.83
C LYS A 296 11.43 -0.08 -27.11
N THR A 297 10.60 -0.98 -26.66
CA THR A 297 10.70 -2.41 -27.01
C THR A 297 10.14 -2.59 -28.42
N GLU A 298 10.96 -2.37 -29.45
CA GLU A 298 10.69 -2.83 -30.80
C GLU A 298 11.74 -3.91 -31.16
N GLY A 299 11.25 -5.13 -31.42
CA GLY A 299 12.00 -6.16 -32.12
C GLY A 299 12.42 -7.37 -31.28
N VAL A 300 11.93 -8.52 -31.71
CA VAL A 300 12.44 -9.85 -31.38
C VAL A 300 13.85 -9.96 -31.93
N GLY A 301 14.87 -9.99 -31.07
CA GLY A 301 16.20 -10.39 -31.50
C GLY A 301 17.35 -9.45 -31.14
N LEU A 302 17.80 -9.54 -29.87
CA LEU A 302 19.20 -9.25 -29.50
C LEU A 302 19.46 -9.97 -28.14
N GLY A 303 19.82 -11.26 -28.20
CA GLY A 303 19.81 -12.23 -27.10
C GLY A 303 20.46 -11.80 -25.77
N ARG A 304 21.62 -11.12 -25.79
CA ARG A 304 22.33 -10.73 -24.56
C ARG A 304 21.71 -9.50 -23.85
N TYR A 305 21.37 -8.47 -24.58
CA TYR A 305 20.73 -7.25 -24.05
C TYR A 305 19.37 -7.54 -23.41
N ARG A 306 18.63 -8.51 -23.97
CA ARG A 306 17.33 -8.92 -23.44
C ARG A 306 17.47 -9.73 -22.13
N ALA A 307 18.49 -10.57 -22.02
CA ALA A 307 18.77 -11.32 -20.80
C ALA A 307 19.16 -10.39 -19.63
N ASP A 308 20.03 -9.41 -19.90
CA ASP A 308 20.45 -8.41 -18.91
C ASP A 308 19.29 -7.51 -18.44
N GLU A 309 18.33 -7.21 -19.32
CA GLU A 309 17.12 -6.45 -18.97
C GLU A 309 16.16 -7.27 -18.10
N ILE A 310 16.01 -8.55 -18.42
CA ILE A 310 15.23 -9.49 -17.61
C ILE A 310 15.85 -9.60 -16.22
N ASP A 311 17.15 -9.85 -16.12
CA ASP A 311 17.85 -9.98 -14.84
C ASP A 311 17.76 -8.69 -14.01
N ARG A 312 17.89 -7.51 -14.64
CA ARG A 312 17.67 -6.22 -13.97
C ARG A 312 16.24 -6.05 -13.46
N THR A 313 15.26 -6.53 -14.22
CA THR A 313 13.85 -6.50 -13.78
C THR A 313 13.64 -7.39 -12.57
N TYR A 314 14.14 -8.63 -12.60
CA TYR A 314 14.07 -9.53 -11.44
C TYR A 314 14.86 -9.00 -10.23
N GLY A 315 16.00 -8.34 -10.44
CA GLY A 315 16.75 -7.64 -9.39
C GLY A 315 15.90 -6.59 -8.68
N ARG A 316 15.24 -5.70 -9.46
CA ARG A 316 14.31 -4.69 -8.88
C ARG A 316 13.16 -5.32 -8.12
N LEU A 317 12.53 -6.37 -8.68
CA LEU A 317 11.48 -7.09 -7.96
C LEU A 317 12.00 -7.66 -6.62
N ALA A 318 13.20 -8.25 -6.64
CA ALA A 318 13.81 -8.79 -5.43
C ALA A 318 14.10 -7.71 -4.39
N ASP A 319 14.58 -6.53 -4.81
CA ASP A 319 14.82 -5.40 -3.93
C ASP A 319 13.51 -4.88 -3.30
N HIS A 320 12.44 -4.69 -4.09
CA HIS A 320 11.14 -4.30 -3.58
C HIS A 320 10.54 -5.35 -2.62
N CYS A 321 10.68 -6.64 -2.94
CA CYS A 321 10.27 -7.72 -2.05
C CYS A 321 11.10 -7.71 -0.75
N ARG A 322 12.40 -7.45 -0.82
CA ARG A 322 13.28 -7.31 0.36
C ARG A 322 12.77 -6.21 1.28
N THR A 323 12.55 -5.01 0.73
CA THR A 323 12.04 -3.85 1.48
C THR A 323 10.71 -4.17 2.18
N GLY A 324 9.76 -4.77 1.44
CA GLY A 324 8.46 -5.14 2.01
C GLY A 324 8.54 -6.21 3.09
N LEU A 325 9.33 -7.27 2.88
CA LEU A 325 9.53 -8.33 3.87
C LEU A 325 10.22 -7.81 5.13
N GLN A 326 11.26 -6.99 5.01
CA GLN A 326 11.95 -6.38 6.16
C GLN A 326 11.02 -5.45 6.95
N ALA A 327 10.13 -4.75 6.25
CA ALA A 327 9.07 -3.95 6.86
C ALA A 327 7.93 -4.81 7.44
N GLY A 328 7.98 -6.15 7.28
CA GLY A 328 7.02 -7.12 7.82
C GLY A 328 5.73 -7.26 7.01
N PHE A 329 5.72 -6.89 5.74
CA PHE A 329 4.61 -7.13 4.84
C PHE A 329 4.79 -8.43 4.06
N ASN A 330 3.73 -9.22 3.91
CA ASN A 330 3.72 -10.29 2.93
C ASN A 330 3.85 -9.68 1.53
N MET A 331 4.69 -10.30 0.67
CA MET A 331 4.95 -9.81 -0.67
C MET A 331 4.54 -10.84 -1.72
N ILE A 332 3.92 -10.36 -2.80
CA ILE A 332 3.62 -11.14 -3.99
C ILE A 332 4.50 -10.62 -5.13
N ALA A 333 5.40 -11.46 -5.65
CA ALA A 333 6.14 -11.18 -6.87
C ALA A 333 5.39 -11.76 -8.08
N ASP A 334 4.79 -10.88 -8.89
CA ASP A 334 4.02 -11.26 -10.08
C ASP A 334 4.91 -11.19 -11.32
N ALA A 335 5.53 -12.33 -11.64
CA ALA A 335 6.37 -12.55 -12.82
C ALA A 335 6.18 -13.99 -13.33
N THR A 336 6.85 -14.36 -14.42
CA THR A 336 6.74 -15.71 -14.98
C THR A 336 7.54 -16.76 -14.21
N PHE A 337 8.67 -16.39 -13.64
CA PHE A 337 9.60 -17.26 -12.86
C PHE A 337 9.98 -18.58 -13.59
N LEU A 338 10.02 -18.58 -14.91
CA LEU A 338 10.29 -19.77 -15.72
C LEU A 338 11.71 -20.30 -15.57
N GLN A 339 12.68 -19.48 -15.20
CA GLN A 339 14.05 -19.89 -15.00
C GLN A 339 14.35 -20.19 -13.53
N LYS A 340 14.96 -21.35 -13.27
CA LYS A 340 15.32 -21.80 -11.93
C LYS A 340 16.18 -20.77 -11.18
N ARG A 341 17.14 -20.14 -11.88
CA ARG A 341 18.02 -19.12 -11.28
C ARG A 341 17.24 -17.95 -10.66
N HIS A 342 16.17 -17.47 -11.32
CA HIS A 342 15.35 -16.38 -10.78
C HIS A 342 14.55 -16.85 -9.57
N ARG A 343 13.98 -18.07 -9.60
CA ARG A 343 13.30 -18.64 -8.43
C ARG A 343 14.25 -18.76 -7.25
N GLN A 344 15.49 -19.21 -7.49
CA GLN A 344 16.49 -19.38 -6.46
C GLN A 344 16.87 -18.04 -5.78
N TRP A 345 16.98 -16.94 -6.53
CA TRP A 345 17.24 -15.62 -5.95
C TRP A 345 16.19 -15.24 -4.92
N PHE A 346 14.92 -15.52 -5.18
CA PHE A 346 13.83 -15.19 -4.26
C PHE A 346 13.73 -16.18 -3.08
N VAL A 347 14.05 -17.44 -3.31
CA VAL A 347 14.17 -18.41 -2.21
C VAL A 347 15.30 -18.03 -1.26
N ASP A 348 16.47 -17.66 -1.79
CA ASP A 348 17.59 -17.23 -0.98
C ASP A 348 17.31 -15.91 -0.26
N LEU A 349 16.61 -14.98 -0.91
CA LEU A 349 16.11 -13.76 -0.30
C LEU A 349 15.20 -14.08 0.90
N ALA A 350 14.16 -14.90 0.70
CA ALA A 350 13.23 -15.28 1.76
C ALA A 350 13.96 -15.96 2.93
N ARG A 351 14.84 -16.91 2.62
CA ARG A 351 15.67 -17.62 3.61
C ARG A 351 16.54 -16.66 4.41
N SER A 352 17.18 -15.69 3.76
CA SER A 352 18.04 -14.71 4.42
C SER A 352 17.29 -13.82 5.43
N LEU A 353 15.98 -13.70 5.26
CA LEU A 353 15.08 -12.91 6.12
C LEU A 353 14.24 -13.78 7.07
N GLY A 354 14.48 -15.10 7.11
CA GLY A 354 13.68 -16.02 7.91
C GLY A 354 12.24 -16.18 7.43
N SER A 355 11.93 -15.73 6.19
CA SER A 355 10.61 -15.78 5.60
C SER A 355 10.37 -17.08 4.84
N GLN A 356 9.13 -17.54 4.82
CA GLN A 356 8.71 -18.66 3.96
C GLN A 356 8.56 -18.18 2.51
N CYS A 357 9.02 -19.00 1.56
CA CYS A 357 8.80 -18.77 0.13
C CYS A 357 7.78 -19.76 -0.41
N TRP A 358 6.73 -19.24 -1.02
CA TRP A 358 5.67 -20.02 -1.67
C TRP A 358 5.68 -19.74 -3.17
N LEU A 359 5.40 -20.76 -3.97
CA LEU A 359 5.24 -20.63 -5.42
C LEU A 359 3.85 -21.11 -5.80
N LEU A 360 3.09 -20.21 -6.42
CA LEU A 360 1.79 -20.51 -7.00
C LEU A 360 1.98 -20.81 -8.48
N ASP A 361 1.98 -22.10 -8.82
CA ASP A 361 2.21 -22.59 -10.17
C ASP A 361 0.89 -22.61 -10.97
N CYS A 362 0.68 -21.56 -11.77
CA CYS A 362 -0.51 -21.42 -12.62
C CYS A 362 -0.31 -22.20 -13.92
N THR A 363 -0.98 -23.33 -14.06
CA THR A 363 -0.88 -24.20 -15.22
C THR A 363 -2.11 -24.11 -16.12
N ALA A 364 -1.89 -24.21 -17.44
CA ALA A 364 -2.96 -24.30 -18.44
C ALA A 364 -2.45 -25.07 -19.66
N PRO A 365 -3.31 -25.80 -20.38
CA PRO A 365 -2.98 -26.42 -21.67
C PRO A 365 -2.50 -25.36 -22.67
N GLU A 366 -1.57 -25.76 -23.55
CA GLU A 366 -0.98 -24.84 -24.53
C GLU A 366 -2.03 -24.15 -25.41
N GLU A 367 -3.07 -24.89 -25.82
CA GLU A 367 -4.18 -24.35 -26.60
C GLU A 367 -4.90 -23.21 -25.89
N VAL A 368 -5.10 -23.34 -24.57
CA VAL A 368 -5.72 -22.30 -23.72
C VAL A 368 -4.81 -21.08 -23.60
N LEU A 369 -3.49 -21.28 -23.47
CA LEU A 369 -2.52 -20.19 -23.43
C LEU A 369 -2.53 -19.38 -24.72
N ARG A 370 -2.49 -20.06 -25.88
CA ARG A 370 -2.53 -19.44 -27.21
C ARG A 370 -3.82 -18.67 -27.47
N ASP A 371 -4.98 -19.25 -27.09
CA ASP A 371 -6.27 -18.58 -27.24
C ASP A 371 -6.37 -17.31 -26.38
N ARG A 372 -5.95 -17.38 -25.12
CA ARG A 372 -5.97 -16.23 -24.20
C ARG A 372 -5.05 -15.10 -24.67
N ILE A 373 -3.85 -15.41 -25.21
CA ILE A 373 -2.93 -14.42 -25.76
C ILE A 373 -3.54 -13.75 -26.99
N ARG A 374 -4.16 -14.53 -27.89
CA ARG A 374 -4.82 -14.00 -29.09
C ARG A 374 -5.96 -13.02 -28.72
N ARG A 375 -6.87 -13.43 -27.82
CA ARG A 375 -7.98 -12.57 -27.36
C ARG A 375 -7.48 -11.29 -26.71
N ARG A 376 -6.40 -11.36 -25.91
CA ARG A 376 -5.79 -10.19 -25.28
C ARG A 376 -5.23 -9.20 -26.31
N ALA A 377 -4.62 -9.68 -27.38
CA ALA A 377 -4.11 -8.83 -28.46
C ALA A 377 -5.24 -8.03 -29.16
N GLU A 378 -6.47 -8.58 -29.19
CA GLU A 378 -7.65 -7.92 -29.75
C GLU A 378 -8.19 -6.79 -28.83
N THR A 379 -8.15 -6.96 -27.50
CA THR A 379 -8.78 -6.03 -26.53
C THR A 379 -7.86 -4.90 -26.06
N ARG A 380 -6.54 -5.03 -26.16
CA ARG A 380 -5.51 -4.07 -25.67
C ARG A 380 -5.61 -3.63 -24.21
N ASP A 381 -6.30 -4.39 -23.37
CA ASP A 381 -6.65 -4.00 -22.00
C ASP A 381 -5.63 -4.41 -20.91
N ASP A 382 -4.47 -5.01 -21.25
CA ASP A 382 -3.53 -5.53 -20.27
C ASP A 382 -2.13 -4.87 -20.39
N ALA A 383 -1.46 -4.72 -19.23
CA ALA A 383 -0.09 -4.22 -19.14
C ALA A 383 0.97 -5.17 -19.78
N SER A 384 0.63 -6.43 -20.01
CA SER A 384 1.54 -7.45 -20.58
C SER A 384 1.62 -7.32 -22.10
N ASP A 385 2.84 -7.16 -22.61
CA ASP A 385 3.14 -7.10 -24.06
C ASP A 385 3.44 -8.49 -24.66
N ALA A 386 3.10 -9.58 -23.96
CA ALA A 386 3.43 -10.93 -24.40
C ALA A 386 2.56 -11.36 -25.59
N ASP A 387 3.19 -11.59 -26.73
CA ASP A 387 2.62 -12.16 -27.96
C ASP A 387 2.87 -13.67 -28.08
N GLN A 388 2.45 -14.26 -29.18
CA GLN A 388 2.65 -15.70 -29.46
C GLN A 388 4.14 -16.07 -29.57
N ALA A 389 4.99 -15.20 -30.10
CA ALA A 389 6.42 -15.45 -30.20
C ALA A 389 7.08 -15.51 -28.82
N VAL A 390 6.63 -14.67 -27.89
CA VAL A 390 7.06 -14.73 -26.49
C VAL A 390 6.65 -16.05 -25.85
N LEU A 391 5.43 -16.54 -26.09
CA LEU A 391 4.99 -17.84 -25.55
C LEU A 391 5.84 -18.99 -26.10
N GLU A 392 6.09 -19.04 -27.39
CA GLU A 392 6.92 -20.08 -28.02
C GLU A 392 8.36 -20.09 -27.46
N HIS A 393 8.92 -18.89 -27.26
CA HIS A 393 10.21 -18.76 -26.60
C HIS A 393 10.18 -19.26 -25.16
N GLN A 394 9.12 -18.97 -24.42
CA GLN A 394 8.95 -19.44 -23.04
C GLN A 394 8.84 -20.96 -22.97
N LEU A 395 8.03 -21.59 -23.85
CA LEU A 395 7.83 -23.04 -23.92
C LEU A 395 9.13 -23.80 -24.25
N SER A 396 10.00 -23.19 -25.04
CA SER A 396 11.29 -23.81 -25.43
C SER A 396 12.44 -23.56 -24.47
N HIS A 397 12.29 -22.61 -23.51
CA HIS A 397 13.37 -22.15 -22.64
C HIS A 397 12.92 -21.99 -21.16
N TYR A 398 12.30 -23.01 -20.60
CA TYR A 398 11.91 -22.97 -19.18
C TYR A 398 12.59 -24.10 -18.41
N ASP A 399 12.81 -23.86 -17.12
CA ASP A 399 13.28 -24.87 -16.18
C ASP A 399 12.09 -25.38 -15.36
N PRO A 400 11.72 -26.67 -15.44
CA PRO A 400 10.65 -27.22 -14.62
C PRO A 400 10.86 -26.97 -13.12
N VAL A 401 9.77 -26.72 -12.40
CA VAL A 401 9.81 -26.57 -10.94
C VAL A 401 10.09 -27.93 -10.30
N THR A 402 10.97 -27.96 -9.32
CA THR A 402 11.32 -29.18 -8.58
C THR A 402 11.18 -28.98 -7.09
N GLU A 403 10.82 -30.04 -6.35
CA GLU A 403 10.69 -30.02 -4.89
C GLU A 403 12.01 -29.63 -4.16
N ALA A 404 13.15 -29.88 -4.82
CA ALA A 404 14.47 -29.57 -4.27
C ALA A 404 14.80 -28.05 -4.21
N GLU A 405 13.94 -27.17 -4.72
CA GLU A 405 14.22 -25.73 -4.74
C GLU A 405 13.98 -25.02 -3.39
N GLY A 406 13.40 -25.72 -2.40
CA GLY A 406 13.27 -25.19 -1.02
C GLY A 406 12.16 -24.17 -0.83
N MET A 407 11.09 -24.27 -1.60
CA MET A 407 9.86 -23.46 -1.49
C MET A 407 8.63 -24.36 -1.41
N THR A 408 7.52 -23.86 -0.85
CA THR A 408 6.24 -24.54 -0.88
C THR A 408 5.56 -24.30 -2.22
N VAL A 409 5.30 -25.37 -2.98
CA VAL A 409 4.64 -25.28 -4.30
C VAL A 409 3.15 -25.61 -4.17
N VAL A 410 2.31 -24.75 -4.74
CA VAL A 410 0.87 -24.95 -4.88
C VAL A 410 0.53 -24.87 -6.36
N THR A 411 0.20 -26.01 -6.97
CA THR A 411 -0.16 -26.07 -8.39
C THR A 411 -1.65 -25.79 -8.58
N LEU A 412 -1.95 -24.91 -9.51
CA LEU A 412 -3.29 -24.40 -9.80
C LEU A 412 -3.60 -24.61 -11.28
N GLN A 413 -4.68 -25.32 -11.54
CA GLN A 413 -5.17 -25.56 -12.90
C GLN A 413 -5.93 -24.30 -13.40
N HIS A 414 -5.98 -24.16 -14.71
CA HIS A 414 -6.63 -23.01 -15.38
C HIS A 414 -8.14 -22.89 -15.12
N ASP A 415 -8.77 -23.94 -14.60
CA ASP A 415 -10.17 -24.07 -14.24
C ASP A 415 -10.40 -24.17 -12.71
N SER A 416 -9.33 -24.06 -11.90
CA SER A 416 -9.44 -24.05 -10.44
C SER A 416 -10.30 -22.89 -9.97
N ASP A 417 -11.17 -23.14 -8.98
CA ASP A 417 -11.93 -22.09 -8.30
C ASP A 417 -10.99 -21.19 -7.49
N PRO A 418 -10.90 -19.90 -7.81
CA PRO A 418 -9.97 -18.99 -7.11
C PRO A 418 -10.33 -18.79 -5.64
N ASP A 419 -11.60 -18.89 -5.27
CA ASP A 419 -12.02 -18.71 -3.88
C ASP A 419 -11.63 -19.91 -3.04
N GLN A 420 -11.70 -21.14 -3.62
CA GLN A 420 -11.15 -22.35 -2.99
C GLN A 420 -9.63 -22.26 -2.85
N VAL A 421 -8.94 -21.81 -3.88
CA VAL A 421 -7.48 -21.61 -3.84
C VAL A 421 -7.09 -20.63 -2.74
N LEU A 422 -7.83 -19.54 -2.60
CA LEU A 422 -7.61 -18.56 -1.54
C LEU A 422 -7.81 -19.19 -0.15
N GLN A 423 -8.87 -19.98 0.03
CA GLN A 423 -9.11 -20.71 1.28
C GLN A 423 -7.97 -21.68 1.60
N ASP A 424 -7.53 -22.47 0.63
CA ASP A 424 -6.41 -23.40 0.80
C ASP A 424 -5.11 -22.71 1.21
N ILE A 425 -4.83 -21.54 0.64
CA ILE A 425 -3.66 -20.70 1.02
C ILE A 425 -3.82 -20.17 2.44
N LEU A 426 -5.02 -19.72 2.83
CA LEU A 426 -5.29 -19.18 4.15
C LEU A 426 -5.27 -20.28 5.23
N GLU A 427 -5.80 -21.47 4.94
CA GLU A 427 -5.78 -22.62 5.85
C GLU A 427 -4.34 -23.12 6.10
N ARG A 428 -3.54 -23.25 5.05
CA ARG A 428 -2.11 -23.58 5.16
C ARG A 428 -1.32 -22.51 5.94
N ARG A 429 -1.83 -21.27 6.02
CA ARG A 429 -1.28 -20.21 6.86
C ARG A 429 -1.42 -20.52 8.35
N ASN A 430 -2.47 -21.24 8.75
CA ASN A 430 -2.80 -21.54 10.16
C ASN A 430 -2.13 -22.83 10.67
N ILE A 431 -1.45 -23.59 9.81
CA ILE A 431 -0.87 -24.90 10.17
C ILE A 431 0.62 -24.82 10.59
N ASN A 432 1.25 -23.62 10.53
CA ASN A 432 2.67 -23.46 10.95
C ASN A 432 2.84 -22.23 11.82
#